data_4374554218f98fab9f3979113d7a171e
#
_entry.id   4374554218f98fab9f3979113d7a171e
#
_cell.length_a   1.000
_cell.length_b   1.000
_cell.length_c   1.000
_cell.angle_alpha   90.00
_cell.angle_beta   90.00
_cell.angle_gamma   90.00
#
_symmetry.space_group_name_H-M   'P 1'
#
loop_
_entity.id
_entity.type
_entity.pdbx_description
1 polymer ?
#
loop_
_entity_poly.entity_id
_entity_poly.type
_entity_poly.pdbx_seq_one_letter_code
_entity_poly.pdbx_strand_id
1 'polypeptide(L)'
;MDIYQILVTYNKPWSTNEKIAFGLLLLTIAIILLFALYWKKLSKRQVIASFLLAVFLSIVFESTIFTRVVSTRKYELIPFWSWKAIYQYHDWELLKEDLLNCILLMPVGILLPFIVNNEFSWKKALAVGVSISLVIECSQLIFMRGLFEWDDIIHNGFGCMLACLCTNRLIRKYKKD
;
A
#
# COMPACT_ATOMS: atom_id res chain seq x y z
N MET A 1 13.07 18.60 -3.45
CA MET A 1 12.47 18.63 -2.09
C MET A 1 12.82 17.31 -1.40
N ASP A 2 13.31 17.33 -0.16
CA ASP A 2 13.68 16.10 0.55
C ASP A 2 12.42 15.35 0.99
N ILE A 3 12.41 14.00 0.91
CA ILE A 3 11.30 13.14 1.35
C ILE A 3 10.85 13.50 2.78
N TYR A 4 11.80 13.84 3.65
CA TYR A 4 11.51 14.30 5.01
C TYR A 4 10.71 15.61 5.01
N GLN A 5 11.03 16.56 4.15
CA GLN A 5 10.28 17.83 4.05
C GLN A 5 8.86 17.60 3.51
N ILE A 6 8.68 16.68 2.55
CA ILE A 6 7.36 16.31 2.04
C ILE A 6 6.51 15.70 3.17
N LEU A 7 7.05 14.76 3.92
CA LEU A 7 6.36 14.14 5.05
C LEU A 7 5.98 15.14 6.15
N VAL A 8 6.86 16.09 6.47
CA VAL A 8 6.60 17.06 7.55
C VAL A 8 5.67 18.19 7.09
N THR A 9 5.76 18.62 5.83
CA THR A 9 4.99 19.78 5.32
C THR A 9 3.53 19.41 5.05
N TYR A 10 3.25 18.17 4.60
CA TYR A 10 1.91 17.74 4.20
C TYR A 10 1.18 16.92 5.25
N ASN A 11 1.85 16.51 6.33
CA ASN A 11 1.26 15.68 7.37
C ASN A 11 1.17 16.38 8.71
N LYS A 12 -0.01 16.38 9.31
CA LYS A 12 -0.21 16.80 10.70
C LYS A 12 0.20 15.67 11.66
N PRO A 13 0.70 15.99 12.88
CA PRO A 13 0.95 14.96 13.88
C PRO A 13 -0.36 14.27 14.32
N TRP A 14 -0.25 12.99 14.66
CA TRP A 14 -1.37 12.20 15.16
C TRP A 14 -1.95 12.77 16.44
N SER A 15 -3.26 12.89 16.48
CA SER A 15 -3.97 13.16 17.72
C SER A 15 -3.95 11.92 18.64
N THR A 16 -4.14 12.13 19.93
CA THR A 16 -4.22 11.02 20.90
C THR A 16 -5.36 10.07 20.57
N ASN A 17 -6.51 10.58 20.12
CA ASN A 17 -7.66 9.76 19.75
C ASN A 17 -7.39 8.90 18.51
N GLU A 18 -6.68 9.43 17.51
CA GLU A 18 -6.26 8.67 16.32
C GLU A 18 -5.32 7.51 16.71
N LYS A 19 -4.35 7.76 17.59
CA LYS A 19 -3.45 6.71 18.11
C LYS A 19 -4.21 5.61 18.87
N ILE A 20 -5.16 5.98 19.71
CA ILE A 20 -5.97 5.03 20.47
C ILE A 20 -6.85 4.19 19.52
N ALA A 21 -7.55 4.83 18.58
CA ALA A 21 -8.39 4.14 17.61
C ALA A 21 -7.59 3.13 16.78
N PHE A 22 -6.41 3.54 16.32
CA PHE A 22 -5.50 2.70 15.58
C PHE A 22 -4.98 1.51 16.42
N GLY A 23 -4.58 1.77 17.66
CA GLY A 23 -4.15 0.71 18.60
C GLY A 23 -5.27 -0.30 18.87
N LEU A 24 -6.51 0.16 19.04
CA LEU A 24 -7.68 -0.71 19.24
C LEU A 24 -7.98 -1.54 17.99
N LEU A 25 -7.85 -0.96 16.80
CA LEU A 25 -8.02 -1.68 15.53
C LEU A 25 -6.99 -2.82 15.41
N LEU A 26 -5.71 -2.52 15.61
CA LEU A 26 -4.65 -3.53 15.53
C LEU A 26 -4.81 -4.61 16.60
N LEU A 27 -5.21 -4.24 17.83
CA LEU A 27 -5.48 -5.18 18.91
C LEU A 27 -6.64 -6.13 18.53
N THR A 28 -7.71 -5.59 17.97
CA THR A 28 -8.86 -6.40 17.50
C THR A 28 -8.43 -7.39 16.43
N ILE A 29 -7.65 -6.94 15.43
CA ILE A 29 -7.13 -7.80 14.38
C ILE A 29 -6.22 -8.89 14.98
N ALA A 30 -5.34 -8.54 15.92
CA ALA A 30 -4.46 -9.50 16.58
C ALA A 30 -5.27 -10.58 17.32
N ILE A 31 -6.32 -10.20 18.07
CA ILE A 31 -7.20 -11.12 18.78
C ILE A 31 -7.87 -12.09 17.80
N ILE A 32 -8.44 -11.59 16.70
CA ILE A 32 -9.07 -12.41 15.66
C ILE A 32 -8.08 -13.42 15.06
N LEU A 33 -6.87 -12.97 14.73
CA LEU A 33 -5.83 -13.82 14.18
C LEU A 33 -5.35 -14.90 15.17
N LEU A 34 -5.22 -14.55 16.46
CA LEU A 34 -4.88 -15.50 17.51
C LEU A 34 -5.99 -16.55 17.72
N PHE A 35 -7.26 -16.14 17.65
CA PHE A 35 -8.38 -17.08 17.66
C PHE A 35 -8.34 -18.02 16.47
N ALA A 36 -8.07 -17.50 15.26
CA ALA A 36 -7.94 -18.32 14.07
C ALA A 36 -6.78 -19.31 14.17
N LEU A 37 -5.67 -18.90 14.82
CA LEU A 37 -4.55 -19.80 15.11
C LEU A 37 -4.93 -20.88 16.13
N TYR A 38 -5.59 -20.50 17.22
CA TYR A 38 -6.05 -21.42 18.26
C TYR A 38 -6.97 -22.52 17.70
N TRP A 39 -7.92 -22.14 16.85
CA TRP A 39 -8.82 -23.08 16.18
C TRP A 39 -8.15 -23.80 14.98
N LYS A 40 -6.83 -23.69 14.82
CA LYS A 40 -6.05 -24.30 13.72
C LYS A 40 -6.57 -23.97 12.31
N LYS A 41 -7.29 -22.86 12.15
CA LYS A 41 -7.76 -22.38 10.84
C LYS A 41 -6.64 -21.73 10.04
N LEU A 42 -5.66 -21.14 10.72
CA LEU A 42 -4.49 -20.51 10.13
C LEU A 42 -3.20 -21.06 10.75
N SER A 43 -2.15 -21.14 9.95
CA SER A 43 -0.80 -21.45 10.43
C SER A 43 -0.13 -20.21 11.05
N LYS A 44 0.92 -20.43 11.85
CA LYS A 44 1.70 -19.33 12.44
C LYS A 44 2.22 -18.34 11.38
N ARG A 45 2.69 -18.84 10.23
CA ARG A 45 3.19 -18.00 9.12
C ARG A 45 2.08 -17.11 8.56
N GLN A 46 0.90 -17.66 8.35
CA GLN A 46 -0.26 -16.90 7.86
C GLN A 46 -0.68 -15.81 8.84
N VAL A 47 -0.72 -16.12 10.13
CA VAL A 47 -1.06 -15.15 11.19
C VAL A 47 -0.06 -14.00 11.21
N ILE A 48 1.24 -14.30 11.19
CA ILE A 48 2.29 -13.28 11.18
C ILE A 48 2.17 -12.41 9.91
N ALA A 49 2.05 -13.02 8.73
CA ALA A 49 1.94 -12.29 7.47
C ALA A 49 0.68 -11.41 7.42
N SER A 50 -0.45 -11.92 7.89
CA SER A 50 -1.71 -11.14 7.95
C SER A 50 -1.62 -9.97 8.93
N PHE A 51 -0.98 -10.16 10.07
CA PHE A 51 -0.78 -9.09 11.03
C PHE A 51 0.16 -8.01 10.50
N LEU A 52 1.29 -8.41 9.89
CA LEU A 52 2.21 -7.47 9.24
C LEU A 52 1.52 -6.68 8.12
N LEU A 53 0.66 -7.34 7.32
CA LEU A 53 -0.11 -6.65 6.30
C LEU A 53 -1.08 -5.63 6.92
N ALA A 54 -1.77 -5.99 8.00
CA ALA A 54 -2.67 -5.08 8.69
C ALA A 54 -1.94 -3.85 9.23
N VAL A 55 -0.80 -4.04 9.89
CA VAL A 55 0.05 -2.94 10.38
C VAL A 55 0.51 -2.06 9.23
N PHE A 56 1.03 -2.66 8.15
CA PHE A 56 1.51 -1.94 6.99
C PHE A 56 0.40 -1.10 6.33
N LEU A 57 -0.74 -1.71 6.02
CA LEU A 57 -1.87 -0.99 5.42
C LEU A 57 -2.37 0.12 6.32
N SER A 58 -2.41 -0.11 7.61
CA SER A 58 -2.80 0.91 8.57
C SER A 58 -1.87 2.13 8.51
N ILE A 59 -0.54 1.91 8.43
CA ILE A 59 0.45 2.99 8.27
C ILE A 59 0.26 3.71 6.93
N VAL A 60 0.04 2.96 5.84
CA VAL A 60 -0.19 3.55 4.51
C VAL A 60 -1.46 4.43 4.51
N PHE A 61 -2.59 3.90 4.97
CA PHE A 61 -3.84 4.67 5.01
C PHE A 61 -3.72 5.91 5.87
N GLU A 62 -3.01 5.81 6.96
CA GLU A 62 -2.79 6.93 7.84
C GLU A 62 -1.92 8.00 7.19
N SER A 63 -0.77 7.65 6.67
CA SER A 63 0.15 8.59 6.04
C SER A 63 -0.41 9.21 4.76
N THR A 64 -1.27 8.49 4.02
CA THR A 64 -1.82 8.96 2.75
C THR A 64 -3.15 9.71 2.90
N ILE A 65 -3.90 9.49 3.99
CA ILE A 65 -5.25 10.04 4.15
C ILE A 65 -5.38 10.83 5.46
N PHE A 66 -5.16 10.19 6.62
CA PHE A 66 -5.55 10.78 7.90
C PHE A 66 -4.64 11.92 8.35
N THR A 67 -3.34 11.83 8.12
CA THR A 67 -2.37 12.87 8.51
C THR A 67 -2.25 14.01 7.49
N ARG A 68 -2.69 13.81 6.25
CA ARG A 68 -2.64 14.88 5.24
C ARG A 68 -3.57 16.03 5.59
N VAL A 69 -3.09 17.25 5.29
CA VAL A 69 -3.84 18.49 5.48
C VAL A 69 -4.98 18.56 4.45
N VAL A 70 -6.15 18.99 4.89
CA VAL A 70 -7.29 19.22 3.99
C VAL A 70 -6.98 20.37 3.04
N SER A 71 -7.17 20.16 1.75
CA SER A 71 -6.95 21.13 0.68
C SER A 71 -8.17 21.27 -0.22
N THR A 72 -8.00 21.81 -1.41
CA THR A 72 -9.05 21.79 -2.45
C THR A 72 -9.10 20.42 -3.12
N ARG A 73 -10.27 20.05 -3.65
CA ARG A 73 -10.43 18.83 -4.42
C ARG A 73 -9.66 18.93 -5.73
N LYS A 74 -8.74 17.99 -5.95
CA LYS A 74 -7.88 17.93 -7.14
C LYS A 74 -7.94 16.53 -7.74
N TYR A 75 -7.85 16.44 -9.06
CA TYR A 75 -7.80 15.17 -9.78
C TYR A 75 -7.06 15.33 -11.11
N GLU A 76 -6.33 14.31 -11.50
CA GLU A 76 -5.73 14.14 -12.81
C GLU A 76 -6.29 12.84 -13.43
N LEU A 77 -7.07 12.98 -14.49
CA LEU A 77 -7.81 11.88 -15.09
C LEU A 77 -7.17 11.32 -16.36
N ILE A 78 -6.06 11.89 -16.81
CA ILE A 78 -5.36 11.42 -18.00
C ILE A 78 -4.38 10.31 -17.61
N PRO A 79 -4.61 9.03 -17.99
CA PRO A 79 -3.66 7.97 -17.70
C PRO A 79 -2.32 8.23 -18.39
N PHE A 80 -1.21 7.91 -17.70
CA PHE A 80 0.17 8.09 -18.17
C PHE A 80 0.55 9.55 -18.45
N TRP A 81 -0.12 10.51 -17.81
CA TRP A 81 0.24 11.91 -17.95
C TRP A 81 1.64 12.19 -17.37
N SER A 82 1.99 11.52 -16.26
CA SER A 82 3.30 11.64 -15.61
C SER A 82 4.42 11.20 -16.56
N TRP A 83 4.28 10.07 -17.24
CA TRP A 83 5.25 9.58 -18.23
C TRP A 83 5.43 10.53 -19.40
N LYS A 84 4.34 11.15 -19.87
CA LYS A 84 4.41 12.17 -20.91
C LYS A 84 5.17 13.40 -20.42
N ALA A 85 4.90 13.87 -19.22
CA ALA A 85 5.59 15.02 -18.61
C ALA A 85 7.07 14.72 -18.38
N ILE A 86 7.42 13.53 -17.84
CA ILE A 86 8.79 13.09 -17.68
C ILE A 86 9.55 13.10 -19.02
N TYR A 87 8.94 12.55 -20.07
CA TYR A 87 9.57 12.51 -21.40
C TYR A 87 9.76 13.90 -22.00
N GLN A 88 8.75 14.78 -21.89
CA GLN A 88 8.78 16.12 -22.50
C GLN A 88 9.66 17.12 -21.75
N TYR A 89 9.64 17.07 -20.41
CA TYR A 89 10.26 18.09 -19.57
C TYR A 89 11.49 17.59 -18.79
N HIS A 90 11.83 16.30 -18.92
CA HIS A 90 12.91 15.64 -18.18
C HIS A 90 12.73 15.83 -16.65
N ASP A 91 11.48 15.72 -16.18
CA ASP A 91 11.13 15.93 -14.78
C ASP A 91 11.51 14.70 -13.93
N TRP A 92 12.71 14.77 -13.34
CA TRP A 92 13.25 13.70 -12.49
C TRP A 92 12.56 13.59 -11.14
N GLU A 93 11.94 14.66 -10.65
CA GLU A 93 11.19 14.61 -9.39
C GLU A 93 9.89 13.81 -9.60
N LEU A 94 9.19 14.03 -10.69
CA LEU A 94 8.01 13.26 -11.06
C LEU A 94 8.33 11.78 -11.28
N LEU A 95 9.48 11.47 -11.90
CA LEU A 95 9.94 10.08 -12.03
C LEU A 95 10.17 9.42 -10.67
N LYS A 96 10.73 10.14 -9.70
CA LYS A 96 10.89 9.63 -8.33
C LYS A 96 9.54 9.36 -7.67
N GLU A 97 8.56 10.23 -7.85
CA GLU A 97 7.20 10.04 -7.33
C GLU A 97 6.57 8.77 -7.91
N ASP A 98 6.63 8.57 -9.23
CA ASP A 98 6.14 7.36 -9.88
C ASP A 98 6.82 6.08 -9.36
N LEU A 99 8.14 6.12 -9.16
CA LEU A 99 8.89 5.00 -8.59
C LEU A 99 8.51 4.73 -7.13
N LEU A 100 8.32 5.78 -6.32
CA LEU A 100 7.87 5.63 -4.93
C LEU A 100 6.47 5.04 -4.85
N ASN A 101 5.57 5.39 -5.77
CA ASN A 101 4.26 4.77 -5.88
C ASN A 101 4.38 3.28 -6.25
N CYS A 102 5.26 2.90 -7.19
CA CYS A 102 5.53 1.48 -7.43
C CYS A 102 5.99 0.75 -6.15
N ILE A 103 6.86 1.37 -5.36
CA ILE A 103 7.40 0.76 -4.13
C ILE A 103 6.35 0.69 -3.03
N LEU A 104 5.42 1.63 -2.97
CA LEU A 104 4.46 1.80 -1.87
C LEU A 104 3.68 0.51 -1.58
N LEU A 105 3.18 -0.20 -2.56
CA LEU A 105 2.42 -1.44 -2.35
C LEU A 105 3.22 -2.74 -2.59
N MET A 106 4.53 -2.67 -2.80
CA MET A 106 5.36 -3.88 -2.86
C MET A 106 5.26 -4.77 -1.61
N PRO A 107 5.24 -4.24 -0.36
CA PRO A 107 5.08 -5.08 0.83
C PRO A 107 3.78 -5.89 0.82
N VAL A 108 2.69 -5.38 0.25
CA VAL A 108 1.46 -6.14 0.04
C VAL A 108 1.74 -7.36 -0.83
N GLY A 109 2.38 -7.14 -2.00
CA GLY A 109 2.73 -8.21 -2.94
C GLY A 109 3.64 -9.28 -2.33
N ILE A 110 4.58 -8.88 -1.47
CA ILE A 110 5.45 -9.82 -0.74
C ILE A 110 4.65 -10.69 0.22
N LEU A 111 3.69 -10.12 0.95
CA LEU A 111 2.97 -10.82 2.01
C LEU A 111 1.86 -11.76 1.50
N LEU A 112 1.25 -11.47 0.34
CA LEU A 112 0.14 -12.26 -0.21
C LEU A 112 0.42 -13.76 -0.32
N PRO A 113 1.57 -14.24 -0.87
CA PRO A 113 1.86 -15.67 -0.93
C PRO A 113 1.96 -16.34 0.45
N PHE A 114 2.47 -15.62 1.46
CA PHE A 114 2.56 -16.14 2.83
C PHE A 114 1.20 -16.21 3.52
N ILE A 115 0.29 -15.26 3.23
CA ILE A 115 -1.08 -15.25 3.77
C ILE A 115 -1.88 -16.44 3.22
N VAL A 116 -1.77 -16.74 1.93
CA VAL A 116 -2.46 -17.90 1.35
C VAL A 116 -1.70 -19.22 1.57
N ASN A 117 -0.50 -19.15 2.13
CA ASN A 117 0.40 -20.30 2.33
C ASN A 117 0.70 -21.08 1.03
N ASN A 118 0.68 -20.40 -0.08
CA ASN A 118 0.94 -20.94 -1.42
C ASN A 118 1.33 -19.82 -2.39
N GLU A 119 1.69 -20.19 -3.62
CA GLU A 119 1.86 -19.21 -4.69
C GLU A 119 0.58 -18.41 -4.93
N PHE A 120 0.74 -17.10 -5.13
CA PHE A 120 -0.35 -16.20 -5.40
C PHE A 120 -0.28 -15.70 -6.85
N SER A 121 -1.39 -15.79 -7.57
CA SER A 121 -1.43 -15.39 -8.99
C SER A 121 -1.09 -13.90 -9.16
N TRP A 122 -0.21 -13.59 -10.11
CA TRP A 122 0.17 -12.22 -10.44
C TRP A 122 -1.03 -11.34 -10.83
N LYS A 123 -2.01 -11.92 -11.55
CA LYS A 123 -3.26 -11.21 -11.91
C LYS A 123 -4.06 -10.81 -10.68
N LYS A 124 -4.14 -11.72 -9.70
CA LYS A 124 -4.82 -11.42 -8.43
C LYS A 124 -4.02 -10.41 -7.61
N ALA A 125 -2.68 -10.47 -7.61
CA ALA A 125 -1.83 -9.49 -6.93
C ALA A 125 -1.98 -8.09 -7.54
N LEU A 126 -2.01 -7.99 -8.87
CA LEU A 126 -2.31 -6.75 -9.57
C LEU A 126 -3.69 -6.20 -9.15
N ALA A 127 -4.72 -7.05 -9.18
CA ALA A 127 -6.07 -6.64 -8.79
C ALA A 127 -6.16 -6.16 -7.34
N VAL A 128 -5.45 -6.84 -6.41
CA VAL A 128 -5.36 -6.41 -5.00
C VAL A 128 -4.68 -5.06 -4.88
N GLY A 129 -3.52 -4.87 -5.53
CA GLY A 129 -2.79 -3.60 -5.51
C GLY A 129 -3.62 -2.45 -6.09
N VAL A 130 -4.23 -2.66 -7.25
CA VAL A 130 -5.15 -1.69 -7.89
C VAL A 130 -6.33 -1.36 -6.97
N SER A 131 -6.95 -2.36 -6.34
CA SER A 131 -8.09 -2.13 -5.44
C SER A 131 -7.70 -1.31 -4.20
N ILE A 132 -6.56 -1.62 -3.59
CA ILE A 132 -6.07 -0.86 -2.42
C ILE A 132 -5.75 0.58 -2.85
N SER A 133 -5.03 0.78 -3.94
CA SER A 133 -4.69 2.10 -4.43
C SER A 133 -5.94 2.91 -4.81
N LEU A 134 -6.91 2.29 -5.47
CA LEU A 134 -8.19 2.93 -5.80
C LEU A 134 -8.93 3.41 -4.55
N VAL A 135 -8.91 2.62 -3.47
CA VAL A 135 -9.51 3.05 -2.18
C VAL A 135 -8.75 4.24 -1.60
N ILE A 136 -7.42 4.26 -1.68
CA ILE A 136 -6.60 5.40 -1.25
C ILE A 136 -6.96 6.64 -2.04
N GLU A 137 -6.90 6.57 -3.37
CA GLU A 137 -7.15 7.70 -4.27
C GLU A 137 -8.58 8.25 -4.14
N CYS A 138 -9.58 7.36 -4.09
CA CYS A 138 -10.97 7.77 -3.83
C CYS A 138 -11.13 8.44 -2.47
N SER A 139 -10.44 7.93 -1.44
CA SER A 139 -10.47 8.54 -0.11
C SER A 139 -9.83 9.93 -0.11
N GLN A 140 -8.70 10.11 -0.79
CA GLN A 140 -8.06 11.42 -0.94
C GLN A 140 -8.96 12.42 -1.65
N LEU A 141 -9.66 11.99 -2.71
CA LEU A 141 -10.62 12.81 -3.44
C LEU A 141 -11.84 13.21 -2.58
N ILE A 142 -12.41 12.25 -1.85
CA ILE A 142 -13.60 12.47 -1.00
C ILE A 142 -13.26 13.40 0.17
N PHE A 143 -12.16 13.15 0.86
CA PHE A 143 -11.73 13.91 2.04
C PHE A 143 -10.93 15.17 1.70
N MET A 144 -10.70 15.45 0.41
CA MET A 144 -9.91 16.59 -0.07
C MET A 144 -8.49 16.62 0.52
N ARG A 145 -7.82 15.48 0.54
CA ARG A 145 -6.52 15.28 1.18
C ARG A 145 -5.42 14.79 0.24
N GLY A 146 -5.50 15.17 -1.00
CA GLY A 146 -4.52 14.77 -2.01
C GLY A 146 -5.02 15.10 -3.42
N LEU A 147 -4.26 14.62 -4.39
CA LEU A 147 -4.58 14.64 -5.80
C LEU A 147 -4.97 13.23 -6.20
N PHE A 148 -6.16 13.03 -6.75
CA PHE A 148 -6.55 11.73 -7.33
C PHE A 148 -5.83 11.55 -8.67
N GLU A 149 -5.11 10.44 -8.84
CA GLU A 149 -4.35 10.15 -10.06
C GLU A 149 -4.51 8.70 -10.51
N TRP A 150 -4.81 8.52 -11.79
CA TRP A 150 -4.81 7.17 -12.38
C TRP A 150 -3.43 6.55 -12.40
N ASP A 151 -2.39 7.36 -12.58
CA ASP A 151 -1.01 6.89 -12.65
C ASP A 151 -0.59 6.25 -11.32
N ASP A 152 -1.00 6.80 -10.18
CA ASP A 152 -0.76 6.22 -8.87
C ASP A 152 -1.39 4.83 -8.71
N ILE A 153 -2.63 4.66 -9.21
CA ILE A 153 -3.32 3.38 -9.18
C ILE A 153 -2.59 2.34 -10.01
N ILE A 154 -2.11 2.74 -11.19
CA ILE A 154 -1.38 1.86 -12.10
C ILE A 154 -0.02 1.47 -11.49
N HIS A 155 0.75 2.43 -11.01
CA HIS A 155 2.09 2.21 -10.44
C HIS A 155 2.04 1.34 -9.17
N ASN A 156 1.14 1.64 -8.26
CA ASN A 156 0.90 0.86 -7.04
C ASN A 156 0.49 -0.58 -7.34
N GLY A 157 -0.44 -0.77 -8.29
CA GLY A 157 -0.87 -2.10 -8.73
C GLY A 157 0.28 -2.90 -9.33
N PHE A 158 1.07 -2.25 -10.19
CA PHE A 158 2.23 -2.86 -10.83
C PHE A 158 3.31 -3.26 -9.80
N GLY A 159 3.61 -2.40 -8.85
CA GLY A 159 4.54 -2.69 -7.75
C GLY A 159 4.12 -3.91 -6.92
N CYS A 160 2.86 -3.98 -6.53
CA CYS A 160 2.29 -5.14 -5.84
C CYS A 160 2.45 -6.44 -6.65
N MET A 161 2.14 -6.40 -7.94
CA MET A 161 2.30 -7.52 -8.86
C MET A 161 3.75 -7.99 -8.95
N LEU A 162 4.69 -7.08 -9.19
CA LEU A 162 6.11 -7.41 -9.33
C LEU A 162 6.67 -8.06 -8.06
N ALA A 163 6.36 -7.49 -6.91
CA ALA A 163 6.80 -8.02 -5.62
C ALA A 163 6.25 -9.43 -5.37
N CYS A 164 4.99 -9.68 -5.71
CA CYS A 164 4.39 -11.01 -5.63
C CYS A 164 5.09 -12.02 -6.56
N LEU A 165 5.41 -11.64 -7.79
CA LEU A 165 6.15 -12.49 -8.73
C LEU A 165 7.54 -12.85 -8.19
N CYS A 166 8.27 -11.86 -7.64
CA CYS A 166 9.58 -12.09 -7.03
C CYS A 166 9.47 -13.05 -5.83
N THR A 167 8.49 -12.85 -4.95
CA THR A 167 8.27 -13.72 -3.79
C THR A 167 7.93 -15.15 -4.20
N ASN A 168 7.05 -15.33 -5.19
CA ASN A 168 6.73 -16.67 -5.72
C ASN A 168 7.96 -17.38 -6.27
N ARG A 169 8.84 -16.67 -6.99
CA ARG A 169 10.10 -17.27 -7.49
C ARG A 169 11.01 -17.73 -6.36
N LEU A 170 11.13 -16.94 -5.30
CA LEU A 170 11.90 -17.31 -4.12
C LEU A 170 11.31 -18.55 -3.43
N ILE A 171 10.00 -18.60 -3.20
CA ILE A 171 9.31 -19.76 -2.60
C ILE A 171 9.54 -21.02 -3.41
N ARG A 172 9.47 -20.94 -4.75
CA ARG A 172 9.74 -22.08 -5.63
C ARG A 172 11.17 -22.61 -5.51
N LYS A 173 12.14 -21.70 -5.41
CA LYS A 173 13.55 -22.08 -5.25
C LYS A 173 13.76 -22.85 -3.96
N TYR A 174 13.27 -22.32 -2.83
CA TYR A 174 13.42 -22.99 -1.52
C TYR A 174 12.59 -24.27 -1.34
N LYS A 175 11.63 -24.57 -2.21
CA LYS A 175 10.91 -25.85 -2.20
C LYS A 175 11.60 -26.95 -3.00
N LYS A 176 12.60 -26.59 -3.83
CA LYS A 176 13.36 -27.54 -4.67
C LYS A 176 14.66 -28.01 -4.02
N ASP A 177 15.18 -27.22 -3.09
CA ASP A 177 16.34 -27.55 -2.25
C ASP A 177 15.86 -28.25 -0.97
#